data_ceadff5ae69ad8506b399d555591a8ad
#
_entry.id   ceadff5ae69ad8506b399d555591a8ad
#
_cell.length_a   1.000
_cell.length_b   1.000
_cell.length_c   1.000
_cell.angle_alpha   90.00
_cell.angle_beta   90.00
_cell.angle_gamma   90.00
#
_symmetry.space_group_name_H-M   'P 1'
#
loop_
_entity.id
_entity.type
_entity.pdbx_description
1 polymer ?
#
loop_
_entity_poly.entity_id
_entity_poly.type
_entity_poly.pdbx_seq_one_letter_code
_entity_poly.pdbx_strand_id
1 'polypeptide(L)'
;DDDISRYESLSNEEQEIVLMCGYPGVGKSTFCKKYFSQYEVVNQDLLKTKNKCLKKAEEYIKMGNKVLIDNTNTTEETRKNYIDIAKKYKIPVKVVWIKIPFDVAQHLNNYRTQVSKGSIKMIPQIAYNTIRKNFIEPNLAENIDEIIEIDRIIDSEFYANKELHYQYI
;
A
#
# COMPACT_ATOMS: atom_id res chain seq x y z
N ASP A 1 -17.60 -9.68 11.66
CA ASP A 1 -18.42 -9.36 10.49
C ASP A 1 -18.69 -7.87 10.33
N ASP A 2 -18.81 -7.10 11.44
CA ASP A 2 -19.02 -5.64 11.39
C ASP A 2 -17.83 -4.86 10.82
N ASP A 3 -16.64 -5.46 10.84
CA ASP A 3 -15.41 -4.82 10.36
C ASP A 3 -15.27 -4.82 8.84
N ILE A 4 -15.91 -5.75 8.14
CA ILE A 4 -15.84 -5.81 6.68
C ILE A 4 -16.68 -4.70 6.05
N SER A 5 -17.85 -4.42 6.62
CA SER A 5 -18.73 -3.35 6.16
C SER A 5 -18.10 -1.95 6.24
N ARG A 6 -17.19 -1.76 7.20
CA ARG A 6 -16.46 -0.50 7.38
C ARG A 6 -15.61 -0.11 6.18
N TYR A 7 -15.12 -1.10 5.41
CA TYR A 7 -14.24 -0.87 4.28
C TYR A 7 -14.91 -1.03 2.91
N GLU A 8 -16.17 -1.48 2.87
CA GLU A 8 -16.89 -1.67 1.61
C GLU A 8 -17.10 -0.36 0.82
N SER A 9 -17.08 0.78 1.52
CA SER A 9 -17.24 2.09 0.90
C SER A 9 -15.91 2.80 0.55
N LEU A 10 -14.76 2.10 0.63
CA LEU A 10 -13.46 2.71 0.35
C LEU A 10 -13.25 3.06 -1.11
N SER A 11 -13.80 2.27 -2.02
CA SER A 11 -13.74 2.57 -3.44
C SER A 11 -14.74 3.67 -3.81
N ASN A 12 -14.34 4.53 -4.73
CA ASN A 12 -15.17 5.62 -5.23
C ASN A 12 -15.64 5.29 -6.65
N GLU A 13 -16.86 5.74 -7.01
CA GLU A 13 -17.36 5.62 -8.38
C GLU A 13 -16.66 6.61 -9.31
N GLU A 14 -16.28 7.77 -8.80
CA GLU A 14 -15.58 8.80 -9.57
C GLU A 14 -14.08 8.52 -9.65
N GLN A 15 -13.45 9.10 -10.68
CA GLN A 15 -12.01 8.97 -10.89
C GLN A 15 -11.23 9.56 -9.72
N GLU A 16 -10.24 8.79 -9.24
CA GLU A 16 -9.34 9.21 -8.17
C GLU A 16 -8.00 8.47 -8.27
N ILE A 17 -7.00 8.98 -7.56
CA ILE A 17 -5.75 8.25 -7.28
C ILE A 17 -5.78 7.79 -5.82
N VAL A 18 -5.50 6.51 -5.60
CA VAL A 18 -5.32 5.96 -4.25
C VAL A 18 -3.86 5.55 -4.08
N LEU A 19 -3.22 6.09 -3.05
CA LEU A 19 -1.86 5.71 -2.67
C LEU A 19 -1.92 4.76 -1.48
N MET A 20 -1.44 3.53 -1.66
CA MET A 20 -1.19 2.65 -0.53
C MET A 20 0.09 3.11 0.17
N CYS A 21 0.09 3.15 1.49
CA CYS A 21 1.23 3.55 2.30
C CYS A 21 1.48 2.54 3.40
N GLY A 22 2.71 2.10 3.56
CA GLY A 22 3.07 1.17 4.63
C GLY A 22 4.32 0.36 4.30
N TYR A 23 4.81 -0.37 5.30
CA TYR A 23 5.94 -1.27 5.13
C TYR A 23 5.65 -2.39 4.14
N PRO A 24 6.67 -2.91 3.44
CA PRO A 24 6.48 -4.08 2.60
C PRO A 24 6.01 -5.29 3.41
N GLY A 25 5.17 -6.13 2.83
CA GLY A 25 4.74 -7.38 3.45
C GLY A 25 3.63 -7.28 4.49
N VAL A 26 2.99 -6.12 4.64
CA VAL A 26 1.91 -5.91 5.62
C VAL A 26 0.49 -6.18 5.08
N GLY A 27 0.38 -6.76 3.87
CA GLY A 27 -0.91 -7.11 3.30
C GLY A 27 -1.51 -6.06 2.37
N LYS A 28 -0.73 -5.08 1.89
CA LYS A 28 -1.22 -4.04 0.97
C LYS A 28 -1.86 -4.62 -0.29
N SER A 29 -1.19 -5.56 -0.93
CA SER A 29 -1.69 -6.17 -2.18
C SER A 29 -2.98 -6.96 -1.97
N THR A 30 -3.10 -7.69 -0.85
CA THR A 30 -4.32 -8.41 -0.49
C THR A 30 -5.48 -7.44 -0.28
N PHE A 31 -5.22 -6.34 0.43
CA PHE A 31 -6.20 -5.29 0.66
C PHE A 31 -6.67 -4.66 -0.66
N CYS A 32 -5.73 -4.36 -1.55
CA CYS A 32 -6.02 -3.79 -2.87
C CYS A 32 -6.93 -4.67 -3.71
N LYS A 33 -6.64 -5.96 -3.78
CA LYS A 33 -7.47 -6.92 -4.52
C LYS A 33 -8.90 -6.98 -4.00
N LYS A 34 -9.07 -6.83 -2.70
CA LYS A 34 -10.39 -6.93 -2.05
C LYS A 34 -11.22 -5.66 -2.25
N TYR A 35 -10.64 -4.48 -2.05
CA TYR A 35 -11.38 -3.23 -1.98
C TYR A 35 -11.23 -2.32 -3.20
N PHE A 36 -10.23 -2.55 -4.03
CA PHE A 36 -9.93 -1.72 -5.20
C PHE A 36 -9.81 -2.54 -6.49
N SER A 37 -10.62 -3.61 -6.61
CA SER A 37 -10.58 -4.53 -7.76
C SER A 37 -10.86 -3.86 -9.10
N GLN A 38 -11.57 -2.73 -9.12
CA GLN A 38 -11.90 -2.00 -10.34
C GLN A 38 -10.91 -0.88 -10.68
N TYR A 39 -9.83 -0.76 -9.89
CA TYR A 39 -8.79 0.23 -10.13
C TYR A 39 -7.67 -0.36 -10.98
N GLU A 40 -7.09 0.45 -11.86
CA GLU A 40 -5.87 0.09 -12.54
C GLU A 40 -4.69 0.19 -11.58
N VAL A 41 -3.93 -0.88 -11.45
CA VAL A 41 -2.86 -0.99 -10.44
C VAL A 41 -1.52 -0.60 -11.04
N VAL A 42 -0.82 0.29 -10.34
CA VAL A 42 0.57 0.66 -10.63
C VAL A 42 1.44 0.10 -9.51
N ASN A 43 2.39 -0.76 -9.86
CA ASN A 43 3.27 -1.44 -8.91
C ASN A 43 4.71 -1.43 -9.44
N GLN A 44 5.65 -0.95 -8.63
CA GLN A 44 7.04 -0.79 -9.05
C GLN A 44 7.76 -2.13 -9.23
N ASP A 45 7.38 -3.17 -8.52
CA ASP A 45 7.96 -4.50 -8.71
C ASP A 45 7.67 -5.05 -10.11
N LEU A 46 6.50 -4.74 -10.65
CA LEU A 46 6.11 -5.11 -12.01
C LEU A 46 6.68 -4.18 -13.07
N LEU A 47 6.64 -2.87 -12.84
CA LEU A 47 7.07 -1.85 -13.80
C LEU A 47 8.56 -1.54 -13.74
N LYS A 48 9.25 -1.96 -12.68
CA LYS A 48 10.69 -1.90 -12.45
C LYS A 48 11.26 -0.55 -12.04
N THR A 49 10.72 0.57 -12.51
CA THR A 49 11.25 1.89 -12.18
C THR A 49 10.16 2.85 -11.72
N LYS A 50 10.55 3.85 -10.91
CA LYS A 50 9.69 4.95 -10.47
C LYS A 50 9.13 5.72 -11.65
N ASN A 51 9.95 6.02 -12.65
CA ASN A 51 9.52 6.79 -13.81
C ASN A 51 8.47 6.04 -14.65
N LYS A 52 8.61 4.73 -14.80
CA LYS A 52 7.61 3.90 -15.46
C LYS A 52 6.28 3.88 -14.71
N CYS A 53 6.33 3.86 -13.38
CA CYS A 53 5.13 3.96 -12.53
C CYS A 53 4.41 5.29 -12.74
N LEU A 54 5.13 6.40 -12.71
CA LEU A 54 4.56 7.73 -12.91
C LEU A 54 3.94 7.88 -14.29
N LYS A 55 4.64 7.42 -15.31
CA LYS A 55 4.15 7.44 -16.68
C LYS A 55 2.87 6.61 -16.84
N LYS A 56 2.86 5.42 -16.27
CA LYS A 56 1.72 4.51 -16.34
C LYS A 56 0.51 5.06 -15.60
N ALA A 57 0.71 5.64 -14.42
CA ALA A 57 -0.35 6.29 -13.65
C ALA A 57 -1.00 7.41 -14.47
N GLU A 58 -0.19 8.28 -15.09
CA GLU A 58 -0.70 9.37 -15.91
C GLU A 58 -1.45 8.86 -17.14
N GLU A 59 -0.96 7.81 -17.79
CA GLU A 59 -1.67 7.18 -18.93
C GLU A 59 -3.06 6.69 -18.54
N TYR A 60 -3.18 5.98 -17.40
CA TYR A 60 -4.47 5.50 -16.90
C TYR A 60 -5.42 6.64 -16.56
N ILE A 61 -4.90 7.73 -15.97
CA ILE A 61 -5.72 8.91 -15.66
C ILE A 61 -6.25 9.56 -16.93
N LYS A 62 -5.43 9.72 -17.96
CA LYS A 62 -5.85 10.24 -19.26
C LYS A 62 -6.94 9.39 -19.90
N MET A 63 -6.94 8.09 -19.65
CA MET A 63 -7.97 7.16 -20.13
C MET A 63 -9.26 7.21 -19.31
N GLY A 64 -9.31 8.01 -18.25
CA GLY A 64 -10.47 8.13 -17.37
C GLY A 64 -10.56 7.04 -16.30
N ASN A 65 -9.51 6.26 -16.09
CA ASN A 65 -9.50 5.17 -15.13
C ASN A 65 -9.21 5.65 -13.71
N LYS A 66 -9.74 4.93 -12.73
CA LYS A 66 -9.32 5.03 -11.33
C LYS A 66 -7.99 4.31 -11.17
N VAL A 67 -7.07 4.91 -10.41
CA VAL A 67 -5.69 4.40 -10.31
C VAL A 67 -5.32 4.11 -8.87
N LEU A 68 -4.73 2.95 -8.65
CA LEU A 68 -4.20 2.52 -7.36
C LEU A 68 -2.68 2.38 -7.46
N ILE A 69 -1.97 3.10 -6.60
CA ILE A 69 -0.51 3.00 -6.51
C ILE A 69 -0.15 2.03 -5.38
N ASP A 70 0.13 0.79 -5.74
CA ASP A 70 0.47 -0.28 -4.81
C ASP A 70 1.99 -0.36 -4.60
N ASN A 71 2.53 0.68 -3.97
CA ASN A 71 3.92 0.79 -3.55
C ASN A 71 3.96 1.10 -2.05
N THR A 72 5.16 1.25 -1.49
CA THR A 72 5.29 1.59 -0.06
C THR A 72 4.88 3.03 0.26
N ASN A 73 5.20 3.98 -0.63
CA ASN A 73 4.86 5.40 -0.53
C ASN A 73 5.14 6.01 0.85
N THR A 74 6.29 5.67 1.42
CA THR A 74 6.65 5.99 2.80
C THR A 74 7.37 7.33 2.96
N THR A 75 7.65 8.03 1.86
CA THR A 75 8.27 9.35 1.91
C THR A 75 7.36 10.40 1.30
N GLU A 76 7.49 11.63 1.79
CA GLU A 76 6.73 12.75 1.25
C GLU A 76 7.02 12.98 -0.24
N GLU A 77 8.29 12.82 -0.64
CA GLU A 77 8.70 12.96 -2.04
C GLU A 77 8.01 11.96 -2.96
N THR A 78 7.95 10.69 -2.59
CA THR A 78 7.29 9.68 -3.43
C THR A 78 5.79 9.93 -3.55
N ARG A 79 5.15 10.35 -2.47
CA ARG A 79 3.73 10.71 -2.51
C ARG A 79 3.47 11.96 -3.36
N LYS A 80 4.34 12.96 -3.23
CA LYS A 80 4.22 14.24 -3.97
C LYS A 80 4.16 14.04 -5.47
N ASN A 81 4.91 13.11 -6.02
CA ASN A 81 4.91 12.84 -7.44
C ASN A 81 3.50 12.47 -7.96
N TYR A 82 2.77 11.65 -7.22
CA TYR A 82 1.41 11.25 -7.58
C TYR A 82 0.37 12.34 -7.24
N ILE A 83 0.59 13.05 -6.14
CA ILE A 83 -0.26 14.19 -5.76
C ILE A 83 -0.20 15.28 -6.84
N ASP A 84 0.98 15.56 -7.39
CA ASP A 84 1.16 16.53 -8.47
C ASP A 84 0.39 16.09 -9.74
N ILE A 85 0.39 14.81 -10.07
CA ILE A 85 -0.41 14.28 -11.19
C ILE A 85 -1.90 14.49 -10.93
N ALA A 86 -2.37 14.18 -9.72
CA ALA A 86 -3.77 14.37 -9.35
C ALA A 86 -4.18 15.85 -9.49
N LYS A 87 -3.34 16.78 -9.05
CA LYS A 87 -3.57 18.23 -9.18
C LYS A 87 -3.62 18.67 -10.64
N LYS A 88 -2.73 18.16 -11.47
CA LYS A 88 -2.68 18.45 -12.91
C LYS A 88 -4.00 18.10 -13.61
N TYR A 89 -4.59 16.97 -13.25
CA TYR A 89 -5.85 16.50 -13.85
C TYR A 89 -7.10 16.84 -13.03
N LYS A 90 -6.95 17.58 -11.94
CA LYS A 90 -8.05 18.01 -11.06
C LYS A 90 -8.89 16.85 -10.54
N ILE A 91 -8.23 15.77 -10.14
CA ILE A 91 -8.86 14.60 -9.52
C ILE A 91 -8.42 14.47 -8.07
N PRO A 92 -9.25 13.89 -7.20
CA PRO A 92 -8.87 13.68 -5.80
C PRO A 92 -7.77 12.63 -5.65
N VAL A 93 -6.97 12.77 -4.60
CA VAL A 93 -5.98 11.80 -4.17
C VAL A 93 -6.25 11.40 -2.73
N LYS A 94 -6.28 10.10 -2.50
CA LYS A 94 -6.53 9.48 -1.20
C LYS A 94 -5.34 8.60 -0.82
N VAL A 95 -4.98 8.60 0.46
CA VAL A 95 -3.97 7.69 1.00
C VAL A 95 -4.63 6.67 1.90
N VAL A 96 -4.37 5.41 1.65
CA VAL A 96 -4.74 4.31 2.54
C VAL A 96 -3.45 3.87 3.24
N TRP A 97 -3.33 4.23 4.51
CA TRP A 97 -2.14 3.96 5.31
C TRP A 97 -2.36 2.74 6.19
N ILE A 98 -1.66 1.66 5.87
CA ILE A 98 -1.64 0.47 6.71
C ILE A 98 -0.63 0.71 7.81
N LYS A 99 -1.13 1.19 8.95
CA LYS A 99 -0.35 1.64 10.11
C LYS A 99 0.02 0.47 11.01
N ILE A 100 0.96 -0.34 10.54
CA ILE A 100 1.48 -1.49 11.27
C ILE A 100 2.84 -1.12 11.84
N PRO A 101 3.09 -1.35 13.16
CA PRO A 101 4.39 -1.08 13.76
C PRO A 101 5.53 -1.82 13.05
N PHE A 102 6.70 -1.21 13.05
CA PHE A 102 7.89 -1.75 12.39
C PHE A 102 8.20 -3.19 12.82
N ASP A 103 8.14 -3.47 14.12
CA ASP A 103 8.44 -4.80 14.64
C ASP A 103 7.46 -5.86 14.13
N VAL A 104 6.19 -5.50 14.04
CA VAL A 104 5.14 -6.38 13.49
C VAL A 104 5.36 -6.60 12.00
N ALA A 105 5.72 -5.57 11.26
CA ALA A 105 6.02 -5.68 9.83
C ALA A 105 7.20 -6.61 9.57
N GLN A 106 8.27 -6.52 10.37
CA GLN A 106 9.40 -7.44 10.30
C GLN A 106 9.00 -8.88 10.59
N HIS A 107 8.18 -9.07 11.63
CA HIS A 107 7.67 -10.38 11.98
C HIS A 107 6.86 -10.99 10.82
N LEU A 108 6.00 -10.22 10.18
CA LEU A 108 5.23 -10.66 9.02
C LEU A 108 6.12 -11.03 7.83
N ASN A 109 7.20 -10.30 7.61
CA ASN A 109 8.16 -10.61 6.56
C ASN A 109 8.79 -11.99 6.77
N ASN A 110 9.24 -12.27 8.00
CA ASN A 110 9.80 -13.59 8.35
C ASN A 110 8.76 -14.70 8.23
N TYR A 111 7.57 -14.47 8.75
CA TYR A 111 6.46 -15.41 8.72
C TYR A 111 6.08 -15.80 7.30
N ARG A 112 5.90 -14.81 6.39
CA ARG A 112 5.54 -15.07 5.00
C ARG A 112 6.60 -15.87 4.26
N THR A 113 7.87 -15.57 4.51
CA THR A 113 8.98 -16.31 3.91
C THR A 113 8.96 -17.76 4.36
N GLN A 114 8.71 -18.00 5.64
CA GLN A 114 8.63 -19.33 6.22
C GLN A 114 7.44 -20.13 5.67
N VAL A 115 6.25 -19.54 5.67
CA VAL A 115 5.02 -20.20 5.21
C VAL A 115 5.07 -20.53 3.71
N SER A 116 5.65 -19.64 2.92
CA SER A 116 5.80 -19.84 1.48
C SER A 116 6.94 -20.79 1.12
N LYS A 117 7.70 -21.29 2.09
CA LYS A 117 8.88 -22.14 1.89
C LYS A 117 9.90 -21.52 0.93
N GLY A 118 10.09 -20.20 1.07
CA GLY A 118 11.03 -19.42 0.25
C GLY A 118 10.52 -18.98 -1.12
N SER A 119 9.27 -19.28 -1.48
CA SER A 119 8.69 -18.78 -2.74
C SER A 119 8.44 -17.27 -2.69
N ILE A 120 8.15 -16.72 -1.51
CA ILE A 120 8.14 -15.28 -1.25
C ILE A 120 9.50 -14.93 -0.65
N LYS A 121 10.26 -14.08 -1.34
CA LYS A 121 11.58 -13.69 -0.85
C LYS A 121 11.48 -12.79 0.38
N MET A 122 12.33 -13.05 1.37
CA MET A 122 12.49 -12.15 2.50
C MET A 122 13.07 -10.82 2.04
N ILE A 123 12.46 -9.72 2.48
CA ILE A 123 13.00 -8.39 2.26
C ILE A 123 14.19 -8.20 3.21
N PRO A 124 15.37 -7.80 2.70
CA PRO A 124 16.56 -7.65 3.53
C PRO A 124 16.35 -6.68 4.69
N GLN A 125 16.94 -6.97 5.83
CA GLN A 125 16.86 -6.11 7.03
C GLN A 125 17.32 -4.68 6.76
N ILE A 126 18.35 -4.52 5.93
CA ILE A 126 18.86 -3.19 5.54
C ILE A 126 17.77 -2.39 4.83
N ALA A 127 17.00 -3.00 3.94
CA ALA A 127 15.90 -2.34 3.24
C ALA A 127 14.80 -1.89 4.23
N TYR A 128 14.43 -2.75 5.17
CA TYR A 128 13.47 -2.38 6.22
C TYR A 128 13.96 -1.23 7.09
N ASN A 129 15.22 -1.27 7.50
CA ASN A 129 15.82 -0.22 8.33
C ASN A 129 15.86 1.12 7.58
N THR A 130 16.16 1.10 6.29
CA THR A 130 16.16 2.29 5.44
C THR A 130 14.77 2.90 5.35
N ILE A 131 13.75 2.07 5.14
CA ILE A 131 12.36 2.52 5.10
C ILE A 131 11.97 3.14 6.45
N ARG A 132 12.27 2.48 7.55
CA ARG A 132 11.98 2.99 8.90
C ARG A 132 12.62 4.35 9.15
N LYS A 133 13.89 4.49 8.79
CA LYS A 133 14.65 5.74 8.98
C LYS A 133 14.05 6.90 8.21
N ASN A 134 13.57 6.65 6.99
CA ASN A 134 13.07 7.68 6.08
C ASN A 134 11.55 7.82 6.08
N PHE A 135 10.86 7.05 6.91
CA PHE A 135 9.39 7.05 6.94
C PHE A 135 8.86 8.39 7.43
N ILE A 136 8.06 9.03 6.59
CA ILE A 136 7.32 10.25 6.93
C ILE A 136 5.84 9.92 6.88
N GLU A 137 5.16 10.06 8.00
CA GLU A 137 3.72 9.79 8.08
C GLU A 137 2.94 10.69 7.12
N PRO A 138 1.95 10.14 6.38
CA PRO A 138 1.11 10.98 5.52
C PRO A 138 0.39 12.07 6.31
N ASN A 139 0.29 13.25 5.73
CA ASN A 139 -0.35 14.40 6.35
C ASN A 139 -1.20 15.14 5.32
N LEU A 140 -2.36 15.62 5.73
CA LEU A 140 -3.27 16.36 4.85
C LEU A 140 -2.65 17.65 4.31
N ALA A 141 -1.65 18.22 4.99
CA ALA A 141 -0.91 19.38 4.52
C ALA A 141 -0.10 19.11 3.23
N GLU A 142 0.07 17.84 2.85
CA GLU A 142 0.69 17.46 1.56
C GLU A 142 -0.25 17.65 0.35
N ASN A 143 -1.45 18.17 0.54
CA ASN A 143 -2.54 18.25 -0.45
C ASN A 143 -3.19 16.89 -0.76
N ILE A 144 -3.24 16.02 0.23
CA ILE A 144 -4.00 14.77 0.19
C ILE A 144 -5.43 15.09 0.61
N ASP A 145 -6.42 14.63 -0.16
CA ASP A 145 -7.84 14.91 0.12
C ASP A 145 -8.38 14.09 1.29
N GLU A 146 -7.91 12.86 1.47
CA GLU A 146 -8.33 11.97 2.55
C GLU A 146 -7.22 11.00 2.92
N ILE A 147 -7.03 10.75 4.22
CA ILE A 147 -6.13 9.73 4.75
C ILE A 147 -6.95 8.73 5.54
N ILE A 148 -6.92 7.47 5.13
CA ILE A 148 -7.60 6.38 5.82
C ILE A 148 -6.54 5.54 6.51
N GLU A 149 -6.58 5.49 7.85
CA GLU A 149 -5.67 4.67 8.64
C GLU A 149 -6.26 3.29 8.89
N ILE A 150 -5.46 2.27 8.65
CA ILE A 150 -5.82 0.88 8.92
C ILE A 150 -4.76 0.32 9.88
N ASP A 151 -5.19 0.04 11.10
CA ASP A 151 -4.32 -0.35 12.20
C ASP A 151 -4.33 -1.85 12.50
N ARG A 152 -4.72 -2.66 11.52
CA ARG A 152 -4.79 -4.11 11.67
C ARG A 152 -4.16 -4.84 10.50
N ILE A 153 -3.75 -6.06 10.76
CA ILE A 153 -3.23 -6.96 9.73
C ILE A 153 -4.41 -7.55 8.96
N ILE A 154 -4.39 -7.36 7.63
CA ILE A 154 -5.47 -7.82 6.74
C ILE A 154 -4.93 -8.97 5.87
N ASP A 155 -4.42 -9.99 6.50
CA ASP A 155 -3.93 -11.18 5.82
C ASP A 155 -4.68 -12.40 6.36
N SER A 156 -5.50 -13.02 5.50
CA SER A 156 -6.25 -14.22 5.88
C SER A 156 -5.34 -15.39 6.26
N GLU A 157 -4.18 -15.50 5.62
CA GLU A 157 -3.20 -16.55 5.93
C GLU A 157 -2.59 -16.35 7.32
N PHE A 158 -2.37 -15.10 7.72
CA PHE A 158 -1.89 -14.76 9.04
C PHE A 158 -2.79 -15.31 10.14
N TYR A 159 -4.10 -15.15 9.99
CA TYR A 159 -5.07 -15.64 10.98
C TYR A 159 -5.24 -17.16 10.95
N ALA A 160 -5.06 -17.77 9.79
CA ALA A 160 -5.19 -19.21 9.63
C ALA A 160 -4.05 -20.00 10.31
N ASN A 161 -2.87 -19.42 10.45
CA ASN A 161 -1.66 -20.06 10.96
C ASN A 161 -1.13 -19.41 12.24
N LYS A 162 -2.00 -19.15 13.21
CA LYS A 162 -1.65 -18.48 14.47
C LYS A 162 -0.52 -19.15 15.24
N GLU A 163 -0.47 -20.48 15.28
CA GLU A 163 0.58 -21.22 16.00
C GLU A 163 1.95 -20.94 15.44
N LEU A 164 2.08 -20.97 14.11
CA LEU A 164 3.34 -20.66 13.44
C LEU A 164 3.73 -19.19 13.65
N HIS A 165 2.75 -18.30 13.66
CA HIS A 165 2.95 -16.88 13.95
C HIS A 165 3.56 -16.65 15.32
N TYR A 166 3.05 -17.30 16.37
CA TYR A 166 3.53 -17.12 17.74
C TYR A 166 4.97 -17.60 17.96
N GLN A 167 5.52 -18.41 17.08
CA GLN A 167 6.92 -18.83 17.15
C GLN A 167 7.90 -17.68 16.87
N TYR A 168 7.44 -16.56 16.28
CA TYR A 168 8.27 -15.43 15.88
C TYR A 168 8.06 -14.16 16.73
N ILE A 169 7.19 -14.25 17.71
CA ILE A 169 7.02 -13.20 18.72
C ILE A 169 7.98 -13.45 19.90
#